data_b3e6f3809691c9bd653c074bfffe4b4a
#
_entry.id   b3e6f3809691c9bd653c074bfffe4b4a
#
_cell.length_a   1.000
_cell.length_b   1.000
_cell.length_c   1.000
_cell.angle_alpha   90.00
_cell.angle_beta   90.00
_cell.angle_gamma   90.00
#
_symmetry.space_group_name_H-M   'P 1'
#
loop_
_entity.id
_entity.type
_entity.pdbx_description
1 polymer ?
#
loop_
_entity_poly.entity_id
_entity_poly.type
_entity_poly.pdbx_seq_one_letter_code
_entity_poly.pdbx_strand_id
1 'polypeptide(L)'
;MSKKEQSIFLSNESGEGLGKFTFPDGDTYEGEYKDGLQNGQGTRTFADGRKYVGEWKDGEKWNGTLYDKDGNETSKYLNGVKQ
;
A
#
# COMPACT_ATOMS: atom_id res chain seq x y z
N MET A 1 14.69 -11.97 10.53
CA MET A 1 14.09 -11.78 10.42
C MET A 1 13.74 -11.82 10.13
N SER A 2 13.60 -11.78 9.89
CA SER A 2 13.06 -11.70 9.52
C SER A 2 12.72 -11.82 9.19
N LYS A 3 12.53 -11.86 8.79
CA LYS A 3 12.01 -11.74 8.36
C LYS A 3 11.85 -11.91 7.60
N LYS A 4 11.59 -12.16 7.11
CA LYS A 4 11.22 -12.40 6.29
C LYS A 4 11.48 -12.12 5.31
N GLU A 5 11.84 -12.20 4.61
CA GLU A 5 11.95 -11.87 3.83
C GLU A 5 11.67 -11.18 3.28
N GLN A 6 11.81 -11.32 3.16
CA GLN A 6 11.39 -10.59 2.54
C GLN A 6 11.39 -9.27 3.00
N SER A 7 10.89 -8.70 3.04
CA SER A 7 10.65 -7.35 3.44
C SER A 7 11.12 -7.04 4.80
N ILE A 8 11.52 -5.82 4.99
CA ILE A 8 11.75 -5.30 6.31
C ILE A 8 10.41 -4.90 6.85
N PHE A 9 10.06 -5.44 7.96
CA PHE A 9 8.74 -5.22 8.49
C PHE A 9 8.86 -4.78 9.93
N LEU A 10 8.38 -3.60 10.22
CA LEU A 10 8.54 -3.00 11.53
C LEU A 10 7.33 -3.20 12.42
N SER A 11 6.40 -4.02 12.02
CA SER A 11 5.22 -4.29 12.80
C SER A 11 5.50 -5.32 13.88
N ASN A 12 4.55 -5.49 14.77
CA ASN A 12 4.59 -6.55 15.73
C ASN A 12 4.12 -7.84 15.09
N GLU A 13 4.02 -8.89 15.89
CA GLU A 13 3.69 -10.22 15.40
C GLU A 13 2.28 -10.33 14.87
N SER A 14 1.43 -9.37 15.21
CA SER A 14 0.06 -9.36 14.75
C SER A 14 -0.11 -8.74 13.36
N GLY A 15 0.98 -8.31 12.75
CA GLY A 15 0.91 -7.70 11.44
C GLY A 15 0.48 -6.26 11.47
N GLU A 16 0.78 -5.57 12.57
CA GLU A 16 0.45 -4.16 12.72
C GLU A 16 1.71 -3.32 12.66
N GLY A 17 1.55 -2.05 12.30
CA GLY A 17 2.65 -1.13 12.30
C GLY A 17 3.00 -0.68 10.89
N LEU A 18 4.24 -0.23 10.73
CA LEU A 18 4.74 0.24 9.44
C LEU A 18 5.60 -0.82 8.79
N GLY A 19 5.52 -0.92 7.47
CA GLY A 19 6.32 -1.90 6.78
C GLY A 19 6.41 -1.62 5.30
N LYS A 20 7.31 -2.37 4.65
CA LYS A 20 7.48 -2.31 3.21
C LYS A 20 7.46 -3.73 2.69
N PHE A 21 6.56 -3.98 1.76
CA PHE A 21 6.35 -5.31 1.20
C PHE A 21 6.54 -5.30 -0.29
N THR A 22 7.08 -6.39 -0.81
CA THR A 22 7.13 -6.63 -2.24
C THR A 22 6.29 -7.86 -2.51
N PHE A 23 5.33 -7.72 -3.40
CA PHE A 23 4.43 -8.82 -3.74
C PHE A 23 4.97 -9.61 -4.91
N PRO A 24 4.53 -10.87 -5.07
CA PRO A 24 5.06 -11.72 -6.16
C PRO A 24 4.84 -11.16 -7.56
N ASP A 25 3.82 -10.33 -7.75
CA ASP A 25 3.53 -9.76 -9.06
C ASP A 25 4.38 -8.52 -9.38
N GLY A 26 5.24 -8.10 -8.45
CA GLY A 26 6.11 -6.95 -8.67
C GLY A 26 5.61 -5.67 -8.05
N ASP A 27 4.42 -5.68 -7.48
CA ASP A 27 3.91 -4.51 -6.76
C ASP A 27 4.66 -4.35 -5.44
N THR A 28 4.74 -3.12 -4.95
CA THR A 28 5.28 -2.86 -3.61
C THR A 28 4.28 -2.03 -2.82
N TYR A 29 4.31 -2.20 -1.52
CA TYR A 29 3.50 -1.39 -0.62
C TYR A 29 4.39 -0.90 0.51
N GLU A 30 4.26 0.37 0.84
CA GLU A 30 4.99 0.97 1.95
C GLU A 30 4.03 1.80 2.77
N GLY A 31 3.81 1.42 4.02
CA GLY A 31 2.87 2.14 4.86
C GLY A 31 2.42 1.34 6.06
N GLU A 32 1.24 1.68 6.54
CA GLU A 32 0.69 1.12 7.76
C GLU A 32 -0.07 -0.16 7.50
N TYR A 33 0.04 -1.08 8.46
CA TYR A 33 -0.65 -2.36 8.43
C TYR A 33 -1.42 -2.54 9.72
N LYS A 34 -2.51 -3.26 9.61
CA LYS A 34 -3.26 -3.71 10.77
C LYS A 34 -3.81 -5.09 10.48
N ASP A 35 -3.57 -6.05 11.39
CA ASP A 35 -4.06 -7.43 11.24
C ASP A 35 -3.63 -8.04 9.91
N GLY A 36 -2.43 -7.68 9.45
CA GLY A 36 -1.88 -8.22 8.22
C GLY A 36 -2.39 -7.56 6.94
N LEU A 37 -3.21 -6.53 7.06
CA LEU A 37 -3.77 -5.84 5.90
C LEU A 37 -3.30 -4.39 5.87
N GLN A 38 -3.23 -3.83 4.65
CA GLN A 38 -2.97 -2.40 4.52
C GLN A 38 -4.10 -1.65 5.20
N ASN A 39 -3.73 -0.71 6.06
CA ASN A 39 -4.72 0.04 6.82
C ASN A 39 -4.06 1.32 7.31
N GLY A 40 -4.67 2.48 7.01
CA GLY A 40 -4.09 3.76 7.33
C GLY A 40 -3.38 4.33 6.13
N GLN A 41 -2.32 5.09 6.32
CA GLN A 41 -1.62 5.76 5.23
C GLN A 41 -0.63 4.82 4.58
N GLY A 42 -0.61 4.79 3.25
CA GLY A 42 0.34 3.96 2.55
C GLY A 42 0.41 4.26 1.07
N THR A 43 1.52 3.82 0.46
CA THR A 43 1.75 3.97 -0.96
C THR A 43 1.94 2.59 -1.57
N ARG A 44 1.15 2.29 -2.59
CA ARG A 44 1.33 1.07 -3.36
C ARG A 44 1.82 1.43 -4.75
N THR A 45 2.95 0.86 -5.14
CA THR A 45 3.50 1.05 -6.47
C THR A 45 3.25 -0.24 -7.24
N PHE A 46 2.56 -0.12 -8.37
CA PHE A 46 2.25 -1.27 -9.21
C PHE A 46 3.41 -1.62 -10.09
N ALA A 47 3.45 -2.87 -10.54
CA ALA A 47 4.57 -3.36 -11.33
C ALA A 47 4.77 -2.55 -12.61
N ASP A 48 3.72 -1.94 -13.14
CA ASP A 48 3.80 -1.15 -14.37
C ASP A 48 4.19 0.31 -14.12
N GLY A 49 4.43 0.68 -12.85
CA GLY A 49 4.88 2.02 -12.51
C GLY A 49 3.80 2.95 -11.99
N ARG A 50 2.53 2.54 -12.09
CA ARG A 50 1.46 3.34 -11.50
C ARG A 50 1.56 3.29 -9.99
N LYS A 51 0.91 4.24 -9.32
CA LYS A 51 1.07 4.38 -7.89
C LYS A 51 -0.22 4.90 -7.27
N TYR A 52 -0.60 4.32 -6.13
CA TYR A 52 -1.70 4.85 -5.32
C TYR A 52 -1.12 5.36 -4.02
N VAL A 53 -1.47 6.60 -3.67
CA VAL A 53 -0.99 7.24 -2.45
C VAL A 53 -2.19 7.69 -1.65
N GLY A 54 -2.28 7.24 -0.41
CA GLY A 54 -3.37 7.70 0.44
C GLY A 54 -3.76 6.70 1.50
N GLU A 55 -5.03 6.74 1.82
CA GLU A 55 -5.61 5.96 2.89
C GLU A 55 -6.04 4.58 2.40
N TRP A 56 -5.83 3.60 3.26
CA TRP A 56 -6.25 2.22 3.03
C TRP A 56 -7.16 1.79 4.16
N LYS A 57 -8.09 0.91 3.87
CA LYS A 57 -8.97 0.36 4.87
C LYS A 57 -9.16 -1.11 4.59
N ASP A 58 -8.70 -1.96 5.52
CA ASP A 58 -8.86 -3.42 5.44
C ASP A 58 -8.37 -3.97 4.11
N GLY A 59 -7.24 -3.46 3.63
CA GLY A 59 -6.62 -3.94 2.40
C GLY A 59 -7.10 -3.26 1.13
N GLU A 60 -8.05 -2.33 1.24
CA GLU A 60 -8.61 -1.68 0.06
C GLU A 60 -8.30 -0.19 0.05
N LYS A 61 -8.19 0.36 -1.17
CA LYS A 61 -8.03 1.79 -1.33
C LYS A 61 -9.24 2.50 -0.73
N TRP A 62 -8.99 3.55 0.00
CA TRP A 62 -10.08 4.26 0.68
C TRP A 62 -10.20 5.70 0.21
N ASN A 63 -9.30 6.57 0.69
CA ASN A 63 -9.26 7.97 0.24
C ASN A 63 -7.86 8.26 -0.24
N GLY A 64 -7.70 8.54 -1.53
CA GLY A 64 -6.37 8.79 -2.04
C GLY A 64 -6.36 9.10 -3.51
N THR A 65 -5.16 9.12 -4.07
CA THR A 65 -4.95 9.53 -5.45
C THR A 65 -4.15 8.47 -6.19
N LEU A 66 -4.59 8.18 -7.41
CA LEU A 66 -3.90 7.27 -8.30
C LEU A 66 -3.11 8.07 -9.31
N TYR A 67 -1.85 7.70 -9.51
CA TYR A 67 -0.94 8.36 -10.45
C TYR A 67 -0.52 7.38 -11.53
N ASP A 68 -0.25 7.91 -12.72
CA ASP A 68 0.33 7.08 -13.77
C ASP A 68 1.84 6.96 -13.54
N LYS A 69 2.51 6.23 -14.43
CA LYS A 69 3.95 5.97 -14.27
C LYS A 69 4.80 7.23 -14.39
N ASP A 70 4.25 8.29 -14.96
CA ASP A 70 4.95 9.55 -15.10
C ASP A 70 4.66 10.52 -13.97
N GLY A 71 3.86 10.09 -13.00
CA GLY A 71 3.56 10.92 -11.85
C GLY A 71 2.34 11.81 -12.01
N ASN A 72 1.58 11.63 -13.08
CA ASN A 72 0.38 12.44 -13.31
C ASN A 72 -0.82 11.82 -12.62
N GLU A 73 -1.60 12.65 -11.96
CA GLU A 73 -2.80 12.19 -11.29
C GLU A 73 -3.82 11.72 -12.33
N THR A 74 -4.33 10.50 -12.16
CA THR A 74 -5.30 9.94 -13.10
C THR A 74 -6.67 9.72 -12.49
N SER A 75 -6.73 9.44 -11.19
CA SER A 75 -8.00 9.15 -10.54
C SER A 75 -7.90 9.45 -9.06
N LYS A 76 -9.05 9.59 -8.43
CA LYS A 76 -9.11 9.70 -6.98
C LYS A 76 -10.09 8.68 -6.44
N TYR A 77 -9.88 8.30 -5.19
CA TYR A 77 -10.79 7.44 -4.46
C TYR A 77 -11.37 8.21 -3.30
N LEU A 78 -12.64 8.01 -3.05
CA LEU A 78 -13.32 8.59 -1.91
C LEU A 78 -14.20 7.51 -1.30
N ASN A 79 -13.95 7.21 -0.02
CA ASN A 79 -14.66 6.18 0.72
C ASN A 79 -14.72 4.85 -0.05
N GLY A 80 -13.59 4.52 -0.69
CA GLY A 80 -13.46 3.24 -1.40
C GLY A 80 -13.99 3.24 -2.81
N VAL A 81 -14.53 4.36 -3.29
CA VAL A 81 -15.14 4.44 -4.61
C VAL A 81 -14.27 5.28 -5.53
N LYS A 82 -13.93 4.72 -6.68
CA LYS A 82 -13.15 5.44 -7.67
C LYS A 82 -14.03 6.54 -8.27
N GLN A 83 -13.52 7.74 -8.29
CA GLN A 83 -14.23 8.90 -8.78
C GLN A 83 -14.11 9.07 -10.28
#